data_7dd4a54d69fc3d041e6657c66d385188
#
_entry.id   7dd4a54d69fc3d041e6657c66d385188
#
_cell.length_a   1.000
_cell.length_b   1.000
_cell.length_c   1.000
_cell.angle_alpha   90.00
_cell.angle_beta   90.00
_cell.angle_gamma   90.00
#
_symmetry.space_group_name_H-M   'P 1'
#
loop_
_entity.id
_entity.type
_entity.pdbx_description
1 polymer ?
#
loop_
_entity_poly.entity_id
_entity_poly.type
_entity_poly.pdbx_seq_one_letter_code
_entity_poly.pdbx_strand_id
1 'polypeptide(L)'
;MTMDVHGRDLRYFLAVAEELHFTRAAERLYVSQPALSKQIRALERRLGAELFRRDRHAVELTAAGAALLPHAARVLAAWEEGAAAVEAAKAEQRSTLVVGMSTSPARGGLLPAVRSRFGATHPEATTRLRQVSWDDPTAGLAQGLVDVAFVWLPLPDEERYGWTVVAEEARLLALPEAHPLAALDEIDFADLLDEPFLALPPSAGPLRDHWLALDARGSRPARIGAEIAGAEETYEALLAGLGVCLVAAGNALLVSLDGVTTRPLRGVGGSRYALAWRREDGDRPLVRAYADACRATVAGQ
;
A
#
# COMPACT_ATOMS: atom_id res chain seq x y z
N MET A 1 42.12 -4.96 14.95
CA MET A 1 41.78 -6.38 14.68
C MET A 1 40.33 -6.57 15.17
N THR A 2 39.38 -6.70 14.28
CA THR A 2 37.97 -6.89 14.62
C THR A 2 37.80 -8.30 15.21
N MET A 3 37.48 -8.38 16.50
CA MET A 3 37.18 -9.67 17.14
C MET A 3 35.80 -10.13 16.65
N ASP A 4 35.76 -11.21 15.88
CA ASP A 4 34.53 -11.83 15.43
C ASP A 4 34.02 -12.79 16.52
N VAL A 5 33.04 -12.33 17.31
CA VAL A 5 32.38 -13.12 18.36
C VAL A 5 30.94 -13.36 17.95
N HIS A 6 30.56 -14.62 17.87
CA HIS A 6 29.20 -15.00 17.48
C HIS A 6 28.23 -14.99 18.69
N GLY A 7 26.97 -14.65 18.48
CA GLY A 7 25.94 -14.66 19.54
C GLY A 7 25.81 -16.02 20.24
N ARG A 8 26.14 -17.12 19.55
CA ARG A 8 26.22 -18.46 20.15
C ARG A 8 27.28 -18.56 21.22
N ASP A 9 28.44 -17.92 21.03
CA ASP A 9 29.54 -17.98 22.00
C ASP A 9 29.17 -17.24 23.30
N LEU A 10 28.46 -16.11 23.16
CA LEU A 10 27.94 -15.37 24.30
C LEU A 10 26.84 -16.14 25.05
N ARG A 11 25.98 -16.84 24.31
CA ARG A 11 24.94 -17.69 24.92
C ARG A 11 25.53 -18.85 25.71
N TYR A 12 26.58 -19.47 25.18
CA TYR A 12 27.31 -20.54 25.87
C TYR A 12 28.01 -20.03 27.12
N PHE A 13 28.64 -18.84 27.02
CA PHE A 13 29.27 -18.20 28.17
C PHE A 13 28.27 -17.91 29.29
N LEU A 14 27.11 -17.30 28.96
CA LEU A 14 26.06 -16.99 29.94
C LEU A 14 25.53 -18.26 30.62
N ALA A 15 25.24 -19.30 29.86
CA ALA A 15 24.76 -20.56 30.43
C ALA A 15 25.75 -21.15 31.43
N VAL A 16 27.06 -21.12 31.14
CA VAL A 16 28.05 -21.60 32.09
C VAL A 16 28.18 -20.66 33.31
N ALA A 17 28.05 -19.35 33.11
CA ALA A 17 28.11 -18.35 34.18
C ALA A 17 26.93 -18.46 35.15
N GLU A 18 25.75 -18.78 34.67
CA GLU A 18 24.54 -18.99 35.46
C GLU A 18 24.57 -20.31 36.25
N GLU A 19 24.96 -21.39 35.58
CA GLU A 19 24.98 -22.73 36.18
C GLU A 19 26.19 -22.99 37.05
N LEU A 20 27.30 -22.29 36.82
CA LEU A 20 28.60 -22.54 37.45
C LEU A 20 28.99 -24.03 37.35
N HIS A 21 28.50 -24.71 36.32
CA HIS A 21 28.71 -26.15 36.10
C HIS A 21 28.57 -26.50 34.62
N PHE A 22 29.67 -26.94 34.00
CA PHE A 22 29.70 -27.22 32.58
C PHE A 22 28.73 -28.31 32.11
N THR A 23 28.50 -29.37 32.89
CA THR A 23 27.58 -30.44 32.51
C THR A 23 26.13 -29.94 32.52
N ARG A 24 25.69 -29.24 33.60
CA ARG A 24 24.33 -28.66 33.63
C ARG A 24 24.11 -27.63 32.53
N ALA A 25 25.08 -26.77 32.29
CA ALA A 25 25.00 -25.81 31.21
C ALA A 25 24.90 -26.47 29.83
N ALA A 26 25.64 -27.58 29.60
CA ALA A 26 25.59 -28.35 28.36
C ALA A 26 24.22 -29.02 28.18
N GLU A 27 23.66 -29.63 29.23
CA GLU A 27 22.31 -30.20 29.25
C GLU A 27 21.23 -29.17 28.90
N ARG A 28 21.29 -27.99 29.54
CA ARG A 28 20.38 -26.87 29.27
C ARG A 28 20.47 -26.38 27.82
N LEU A 29 21.64 -26.42 27.23
CA LEU A 29 21.90 -25.97 25.85
C LEU A 29 21.69 -27.10 24.82
N TYR A 30 21.36 -28.31 25.24
CA TYR A 30 21.22 -29.49 24.36
C TYR A 30 22.49 -29.80 23.55
N VAL A 31 23.66 -29.63 24.16
CA VAL A 31 24.97 -29.96 23.57
C VAL A 31 25.78 -30.88 24.45
N SER A 32 26.83 -31.50 23.91
CA SER A 32 27.74 -32.30 24.73
C SER A 32 28.69 -31.37 25.54
N GLN A 33 29.00 -31.76 26.80
CA GLN A 33 29.92 -31.02 27.64
C GLN A 33 31.29 -30.78 26.99
N PRO A 34 31.92 -31.76 26.27
CA PRO A 34 33.17 -31.49 25.56
C PRO A 34 33.04 -30.41 24.47
N ALA A 35 31.91 -30.38 23.74
CA ALA A 35 31.64 -29.35 22.73
C ALA A 35 31.49 -27.96 23.37
N LEU A 36 30.71 -27.83 24.45
CA LEU A 36 30.58 -26.59 25.21
C LEU A 36 31.94 -26.09 25.71
N SER A 37 32.71 -26.98 26.36
CA SER A 37 34.04 -26.68 26.87
C SER A 37 35.01 -26.19 25.78
N LYS A 38 34.95 -26.82 24.59
CA LYS A 38 35.78 -26.41 23.42
C LYS A 38 35.41 -24.99 22.95
N GLN A 39 34.09 -24.68 22.92
CA GLN A 39 33.63 -23.33 22.48
C GLN A 39 33.99 -22.26 23.49
N ILE A 40 33.86 -22.50 24.79
CA ILE A 40 34.32 -21.56 25.83
C ILE A 40 35.83 -21.31 25.72
N ARG A 41 36.65 -22.33 25.57
CA ARG A 41 38.11 -22.16 25.35
C ARG A 41 38.41 -21.38 24.08
N ALA A 42 37.60 -21.54 23.03
CA ALA A 42 37.78 -20.76 21.81
C ALA A 42 37.46 -19.27 22.02
N LEU A 43 36.40 -18.97 22.78
CA LEU A 43 36.03 -17.60 23.20
C LEU A 43 37.18 -16.98 24.05
N GLU A 44 37.65 -17.70 25.07
CA GLU A 44 38.78 -17.28 25.96
C GLU A 44 40.02 -16.96 25.13
N ARG A 45 40.41 -17.82 24.18
CA ARG A 45 41.55 -17.55 23.28
C ARG A 45 41.35 -16.29 22.45
N ARG A 46 40.17 -16.05 21.90
CA ARG A 46 39.88 -14.83 21.11
C ARG A 46 39.96 -13.57 21.97
N LEU A 47 39.52 -13.65 23.21
CA LEU A 47 39.58 -12.53 24.16
C LEU A 47 40.96 -12.37 24.80
N GLY A 48 41.84 -13.37 24.69
CA GLY A 48 43.14 -13.36 25.33
C GLY A 48 43.08 -13.45 26.87
N ALA A 49 41.94 -13.94 27.41
CA ALA A 49 41.69 -13.99 28.84
C ALA A 49 40.84 -15.23 29.20
N GLU A 50 41.17 -15.86 30.31
CA GLU A 50 40.30 -16.89 30.89
C GLU A 50 39.06 -16.22 31.50
N LEU A 51 37.89 -16.79 31.22
CA LEU A 51 36.59 -16.30 31.72
C LEU A 51 36.15 -17.10 32.97
N PHE A 52 36.59 -18.36 33.05
CA PHE A 52 36.29 -19.26 34.15
C PHE A 52 37.55 -19.84 34.77
N ARG A 53 37.60 -19.85 36.08
CA ARG A 53 38.54 -20.67 36.88
C ARG A 53 37.89 -22.03 37.09
N ARG A 54 38.65 -23.08 36.81
CA ARG A 54 38.18 -24.48 36.94
C ARG A 54 39.12 -25.21 37.87
N ASP A 55 38.58 -25.63 39.00
CA ASP A 55 39.28 -26.58 39.84
C ASP A 55 38.47 -27.91 39.90
N ARG A 56 38.91 -28.87 40.71
CA ARG A 56 38.33 -30.19 40.76
C ARG A 56 36.89 -30.20 41.37
N HIS A 57 36.48 -29.10 42.01
CA HIS A 57 35.27 -29.03 42.81
C HIS A 57 34.35 -27.84 42.45
N ALA A 58 34.88 -26.83 41.76
CA ALA A 58 34.15 -25.60 41.49
C ALA A 58 34.49 -24.99 40.14
N VAL A 59 33.51 -24.31 39.52
CA VAL A 59 33.63 -23.42 38.40
C VAL A 59 33.26 -22.03 38.85
N GLU A 60 34.15 -21.08 38.75
CA GLU A 60 33.96 -19.69 39.17
C GLU A 60 34.30 -18.74 38.04
N LEU A 61 33.62 -17.58 37.98
CA LEU A 61 34.01 -16.50 37.06
C LEU A 61 35.33 -15.88 37.47
N THR A 62 36.20 -15.64 36.50
CA THR A 62 37.35 -14.76 36.69
C THR A 62 36.93 -13.28 36.73
N ALA A 63 37.81 -12.37 37.03
CA ALA A 63 37.55 -10.93 36.93
C ALA A 63 37.15 -10.55 35.47
N ALA A 64 37.78 -11.18 34.46
CA ALA A 64 37.43 -10.98 33.05
C ALA A 64 36.03 -11.55 32.74
N GLY A 65 35.68 -12.73 33.24
CA GLY A 65 34.35 -13.30 33.11
C GLY A 65 33.28 -12.43 33.78
N ALA A 66 33.54 -11.97 35.00
CA ALA A 66 32.61 -11.06 35.69
C ALA A 66 32.41 -9.73 34.95
N ALA A 67 33.44 -9.19 34.35
CA ALA A 67 33.38 -7.98 33.52
C ALA A 67 32.57 -8.22 32.22
N LEU A 68 32.73 -9.38 31.58
CA LEU A 68 32.02 -9.72 30.33
C LEU A 68 30.52 -9.99 30.58
N LEU A 69 30.14 -10.55 31.72
CA LEU A 69 28.80 -11.05 32.03
C LEU A 69 27.69 -10.04 31.73
N PRO A 70 27.69 -8.80 32.25
CA PRO A 70 26.62 -7.84 31.99
C PRO A 70 26.57 -7.39 30.51
N HIS A 71 27.71 -7.38 29.82
CA HIS A 71 27.76 -6.99 28.42
C HIS A 71 27.23 -8.11 27.49
N ALA A 72 27.58 -9.36 27.76
CA ALA A 72 27.07 -10.51 27.02
C ALA A 72 25.55 -10.63 27.15
N ALA A 73 25.00 -10.43 28.37
CA ALA A 73 23.56 -10.41 28.61
C ALA A 73 22.87 -9.30 27.79
N ARG A 74 23.40 -8.08 27.81
CA ARG A 74 22.82 -6.95 27.05
C ARG A 74 22.84 -7.17 25.53
N VAL A 75 23.92 -7.75 24.99
CA VAL A 75 24.00 -8.04 23.56
C VAL A 75 22.92 -9.05 23.14
N LEU A 76 22.73 -10.11 23.92
CA LEU A 76 21.68 -11.10 23.60
C LEU A 76 20.28 -10.54 23.79
N ALA A 77 20.03 -9.75 24.84
CA ALA A 77 18.74 -9.08 25.02
C ALA A 77 18.42 -8.13 23.86
N ALA A 78 19.39 -7.31 23.42
CA ALA A 78 19.19 -6.43 22.26
C ALA A 78 18.92 -7.20 20.96
N TRP A 79 19.52 -8.38 20.79
CA TRP A 79 19.21 -9.26 19.66
C TRP A 79 17.77 -9.81 19.71
N GLU A 80 17.31 -10.24 20.90
CA GLU A 80 15.96 -10.73 21.12
C GLU A 80 14.90 -9.63 20.87
N GLU A 81 15.17 -8.42 21.36
CA GLU A 81 14.34 -7.23 21.06
C GLU A 81 14.28 -6.95 19.55
N GLY A 82 15.42 -7.00 18.87
CA GLY A 82 15.49 -6.83 17.41
C GLY A 82 14.70 -7.90 16.65
N ALA A 83 14.82 -9.15 17.06
CA ALA A 83 14.07 -10.26 16.49
C ALA A 83 12.55 -10.10 16.71
N ALA A 84 12.15 -9.71 17.92
CA ALA A 84 10.75 -9.41 18.23
C ALA A 84 10.21 -8.23 17.41
N ALA A 85 11.00 -7.18 17.21
CA ALA A 85 10.61 -6.04 16.37
C ALA A 85 10.40 -6.45 14.90
N VAL A 86 11.23 -7.35 14.36
CA VAL A 86 11.03 -7.92 13.01
C VAL A 86 9.72 -8.69 12.92
N GLU A 87 9.42 -9.55 13.90
CA GLU A 87 8.15 -10.29 13.89
C GLU A 87 6.93 -9.38 14.08
N ALA A 88 7.04 -8.34 14.91
CA ALA A 88 5.98 -7.34 15.04
C ALA A 88 5.74 -6.58 13.72
N ALA A 89 6.80 -6.18 13.01
CA ALA A 89 6.68 -5.54 11.70
C ALA A 89 6.02 -6.46 10.64
N LYS A 90 6.37 -7.75 10.64
CA LYS A 90 5.71 -8.75 9.77
C LYS A 90 4.23 -8.94 10.13
N ALA A 91 3.88 -8.95 11.41
CA ALA A 91 2.50 -9.06 11.87
C ALA A 91 1.69 -7.82 11.45
N GLU A 92 2.24 -6.60 11.63
CA GLU A 92 1.63 -5.36 11.17
C GLU A 92 1.39 -5.36 9.66
N GLN A 93 2.37 -5.80 8.88
CA GLN A 93 2.24 -5.91 7.42
C GLN A 93 1.15 -6.91 7.01
N ARG A 94 0.98 -8.01 7.75
CA ARG A 94 -0.07 -9.02 7.49
C ARG A 94 -1.46 -8.55 7.90
N SER A 95 -1.58 -7.67 8.87
CA SER A 95 -2.86 -7.14 9.38
C SER A 95 -3.25 -5.80 8.77
N THR A 96 -2.40 -5.18 7.94
CA THR A 96 -2.70 -3.91 7.27
C THR A 96 -3.07 -4.13 5.82
N LEU A 97 -4.18 -3.54 5.40
CA LEU A 97 -4.62 -3.45 4.00
C LEU A 97 -4.50 -2.00 3.53
N VAL A 98 -3.70 -1.76 2.50
CA VAL A 98 -3.55 -0.43 1.91
C VAL A 98 -4.51 -0.29 0.73
N VAL A 99 -5.41 0.70 0.80
CA VAL A 99 -6.44 0.99 -0.20
C VAL A 99 -6.05 2.23 -0.98
N GLY A 100 -5.78 2.07 -2.27
CA GLY A 100 -5.45 3.15 -3.20
C GLY A 100 -6.71 3.86 -3.72
N MET A 101 -6.57 5.13 -4.05
CA MET A 101 -7.59 5.91 -4.75
C MET A 101 -6.97 7.13 -5.42
N SER A 102 -7.44 7.48 -6.60
CA SER A 102 -7.13 8.75 -7.26
C SER A 102 -8.21 9.81 -7.01
N THR A 103 -9.44 9.36 -6.78
CA THR A 103 -10.58 10.18 -6.33
C THR A 103 -11.28 9.48 -5.18
N SER A 104 -11.95 10.27 -4.33
CA SER A 104 -12.63 9.71 -3.15
C SER A 104 -13.74 8.72 -3.57
N PRO A 105 -13.74 7.50 -3.06
CA PRO A 105 -14.85 6.55 -3.25
C PRO A 105 -16.01 6.79 -2.27
N ALA A 106 -16.09 7.97 -1.65
CA ALA A 106 -17.10 8.28 -0.61
C ALA A 106 -18.52 8.45 -1.16
N ARG A 107 -18.78 8.11 -2.42
CA ARG A 107 -20.06 8.20 -3.12
C ARG A 107 -21.13 7.43 -2.39
N GLY A 108 -22.24 8.11 -2.08
CA GLY A 108 -23.36 7.46 -1.38
C GLY A 108 -23.00 6.73 -0.09
N GLY A 109 -21.84 7.05 0.52
CA GLY A 109 -21.37 6.36 1.71
C GLY A 109 -20.66 5.03 1.45
N LEU A 110 -20.26 4.73 0.22
CA LEU A 110 -19.64 3.44 -0.16
C LEU A 110 -18.42 3.11 0.72
N LEU A 111 -17.42 3.99 0.79
CA LEU A 111 -16.19 3.70 1.54
C LEU A 111 -16.44 3.49 3.05
N PRO A 112 -17.21 4.33 3.76
CA PRO A 112 -17.59 4.06 5.15
C PRO A 112 -18.30 2.72 5.33
N ALA A 113 -19.24 2.37 4.44
CA ALA A 113 -20.00 1.12 4.53
C ALA A 113 -19.12 -0.11 4.30
N VAL A 114 -18.23 -0.08 3.31
CA VAL A 114 -17.24 -1.15 3.06
C VAL A 114 -16.31 -1.31 4.27
N ARG A 115 -15.79 -0.21 4.81
CA ARG A 115 -14.92 -0.25 6.00
C ARG A 115 -15.62 -0.83 7.21
N SER A 116 -16.87 -0.42 7.46
CA SER A 116 -17.68 -0.95 8.57
C SER A 116 -17.89 -2.45 8.43
N ARG A 117 -18.27 -2.92 7.24
CA ARG A 117 -18.50 -4.34 6.96
C ARG A 117 -17.21 -5.16 7.06
N PHE A 118 -16.12 -4.66 6.50
CA PHE A 118 -14.81 -5.30 6.58
C PHE A 118 -14.32 -5.40 8.04
N GLY A 119 -14.40 -4.30 8.80
CA GLY A 119 -13.99 -4.27 10.22
C GLY A 119 -14.83 -5.18 11.12
N ALA A 120 -16.11 -5.38 10.81
CA ALA A 120 -16.96 -6.30 11.55
C ALA A 120 -16.50 -7.77 11.45
N THR A 121 -15.92 -8.16 10.31
CA THR A 121 -15.42 -9.53 10.06
C THR A 121 -13.91 -9.68 10.34
N HIS A 122 -13.16 -8.58 10.34
CA HIS A 122 -11.70 -8.56 10.53
C HIS A 122 -11.32 -7.43 11.51
N PRO A 123 -11.70 -7.54 12.80
CA PRO A 123 -11.48 -6.47 13.79
C PRO A 123 -10.00 -6.21 14.07
N GLU A 124 -9.12 -7.19 13.83
CA GLU A 124 -7.67 -7.07 13.95
C GLU A 124 -7.01 -6.39 12.76
N ALA A 125 -7.75 -6.24 11.64
CA ALA A 125 -7.17 -5.67 10.42
C ALA A 125 -7.30 -4.14 10.40
N THR A 126 -6.24 -3.47 9.99
CA THR A 126 -6.19 -2.03 9.78
C THR A 126 -6.29 -1.70 8.29
N THR A 127 -7.11 -0.72 7.92
CA THR A 127 -7.15 -0.18 6.56
C THR A 127 -6.45 1.17 6.52
N ARG A 128 -5.49 1.35 5.60
CA ARG A 128 -4.84 2.63 5.32
C ARG A 128 -5.27 3.12 3.94
N LEU A 129 -5.72 4.37 3.86
CA LEU A 129 -6.03 5.01 2.57
C LEU A 129 -4.79 5.68 2.02
N ARG A 130 -4.56 5.50 0.71
CA ARG A 130 -3.49 6.17 -0.02
C ARG A 130 -4.06 6.89 -1.22
N GLN A 131 -3.90 8.20 -1.25
CA GLN A 131 -4.24 9.00 -2.44
C GLN A 131 -3.07 8.97 -3.41
N VAL A 132 -3.38 8.82 -4.70
CA VAL A 132 -2.43 8.75 -5.82
C VAL A 132 -2.87 9.73 -6.88
N SER A 133 -1.92 10.31 -7.60
CA SER A 133 -2.19 11.24 -8.70
C SER A 133 -2.87 10.53 -9.88
N TRP A 134 -3.54 11.28 -10.76
CA TRP A 134 -4.25 10.75 -11.93
C TRP A 134 -3.33 10.32 -13.08
N ASP A 135 -2.03 10.58 -12.97
CA ASP A 135 -1.01 10.04 -13.87
C ASP A 135 -0.79 8.53 -13.71
N ASP A 136 -1.23 7.96 -12.59
CA ASP A 136 -1.28 6.52 -12.35
C ASP A 136 -2.74 6.01 -12.33
N PRO A 137 -3.25 5.49 -13.46
CA PRO A 137 -4.63 4.99 -13.56
C PRO A 137 -4.88 3.76 -12.69
N THR A 138 -3.83 3.09 -12.23
CA THR A 138 -3.92 1.92 -11.34
C THR A 138 -4.00 2.28 -9.87
N ALA A 139 -3.92 3.57 -9.54
CA ALA A 139 -3.95 4.11 -8.17
C ALA A 139 -2.99 3.39 -7.21
N GLY A 140 -1.76 3.10 -7.69
CA GLY A 140 -0.67 2.49 -6.92
C GLY A 140 -0.57 0.96 -7.02
N LEU A 141 -1.49 0.27 -7.72
CA LEU A 141 -1.44 -1.18 -7.87
C LEU A 141 -0.23 -1.65 -8.69
N ALA A 142 0.06 -0.97 -9.80
CA ALA A 142 1.16 -1.36 -10.69
C ALA A 142 2.52 -1.34 -10.00
N GLN A 143 2.74 -0.39 -9.08
CA GLN A 143 3.98 -0.24 -8.33
C GLN A 143 3.99 -1.05 -7.02
N GLY A 144 2.92 -1.78 -6.68
CA GLY A 144 2.82 -2.50 -5.41
C GLY A 144 2.71 -1.61 -4.17
N LEU A 145 2.31 -0.35 -4.36
CA LEU A 145 2.17 0.64 -3.28
C LEU A 145 0.89 0.45 -2.46
N VAL A 146 -0.06 -0.31 -3.00
CA VAL A 146 -1.37 -0.60 -2.42
C VAL A 146 -1.74 -2.06 -2.68
N ASP A 147 -2.62 -2.60 -1.86
CA ASP A 147 -3.12 -3.97 -1.97
C ASP A 147 -4.37 -4.06 -2.85
N VAL A 148 -5.26 -3.09 -2.69
CA VAL A 148 -6.48 -2.90 -3.49
C VAL A 148 -6.60 -1.42 -3.84
N ALA A 149 -7.30 -1.08 -4.91
CA ALA A 149 -7.52 0.31 -5.30
C ALA A 149 -8.91 0.53 -5.88
N PHE A 150 -9.49 1.70 -5.60
CA PHE A 150 -10.65 2.20 -6.32
C PHE A 150 -10.17 2.94 -7.58
N VAL A 151 -10.60 2.44 -8.73
CA VAL A 151 -10.11 2.88 -10.04
C VAL A 151 -11.25 3.07 -11.03
N TRP A 152 -11.02 3.89 -12.05
CA TRP A 152 -11.87 3.95 -13.24
C TRP A 152 -11.38 2.92 -14.27
N LEU A 153 -12.31 2.25 -14.92
CA LEU A 153 -12.00 1.38 -16.06
C LEU A 153 -12.10 2.19 -17.37
N PRO A 154 -11.30 1.81 -18.39
CA PRO A 154 -10.40 0.66 -18.47
C PRO A 154 -9.04 0.90 -17.78
N LEU A 155 -8.40 -0.18 -17.34
CA LEU A 155 -7.02 -0.16 -16.84
C LEU A 155 -6.01 -0.49 -17.96
N PRO A 156 -4.77 0.00 -17.89
CA PRO A 156 -3.69 -0.54 -18.69
C PRO A 156 -3.38 -1.98 -18.25
N ASP A 157 -2.97 -2.84 -19.18
CA ASP A 157 -2.63 -4.26 -18.91
C ASP A 157 -3.73 -4.97 -18.09
N GLU A 158 -4.96 -4.86 -18.52
CA GLU A 158 -6.17 -5.26 -17.80
C GLU A 158 -6.11 -6.70 -17.26
N GLU A 159 -5.44 -7.60 -18.00
CA GLU A 159 -5.25 -9.02 -17.63
C GLU A 159 -4.46 -9.21 -16.33
N ARG A 160 -3.69 -8.22 -15.87
CA ARG A 160 -2.93 -8.27 -14.62
C ARG A 160 -3.79 -8.08 -13.38
N TYR A 161 -5.02 -7.60 -13.54
CA TYR A 161 -5.90 -7.20 -12.45
C TYR A 161 -7.16 -8.07 -12.39
N GLY A 162 -7.64 -8.28 -11.17
CA GLY A 162 -9.02 -8.64 -10.89
C GLY A 162 -9.76 -7.41 -10.40
N TRP A 163 -11.05 -7.31 -10.68
CA TRP A 163 -11.86 -6.21 -10.16
C TRP A 163 -13.31 -6.61 -9.92
N THR A 164 -14.01 -5.75 -9.20
CA THR A 164 -15.47 -5.76 -9.09
C THR A 164 -15.98 -4.34 -9.32
N VAL A 165 -16.94 -4.19 -10.22
CA VAL A 165 -17.58 -2.89 -10.48
C VAL A 165 -18.39 -2.49 -9.25
N VAL A 166 -18.22 -1.26 -8.81
CA VAL A 166 -18.90 -0.69 -7.63
C VAL A 166 -19.88 0.41 -7.99
N ALA A 167 -19.73 1.02 -9.16
CA ALA A 167 -20.68 1.97 -9.71
C ALA A 167 -20.57 2.04 -11.24
N GLU A 168 -21.69 2.24 -11.90
CA GLU A 168 -21.77 2.66 -13.29
C GLU A 168 -22.40 4.04 -13.33
N GLU A 169 -21.73 4.99 -13.98
CA GLU A 169 -22.10 6.40 -13.93
C GLU A 169 -22.11 7.01 -15.33
N ALA A 170 -23.04 7.93 -15.54
CA ALA A 170 -23.01 8.77 -16.74
C ALA A 170 -21.75 9.64 -16.77
N ARG A 171 -21.23 9.90 -17.96
CA ARG A 171 -20.23 10.93 -18.20
C ARG A 171 -20.95 12.26 -18.41
N LEU A 172 -20.56 13.28 -17.65
CA LEU A 172 -21.02 14.66 -17.79
C LEU A 172 -19.92 15.49 -18.43
N LEU A 173 -20.30 16.56 -19.09
CA LEU A 173 -19.35 17.59 -19.53
C LEU A 173 -19.17 18.61 -18.42
N ALA A 174 -17.92 18.86 -18.03
CA ALA A 174 -17.53 19.98 -17.20
C ALA A 174 -16.96 21.11 -18.07
N LEU A 175 -17.45 22.34 -17.88
CA LEU A 175 -17.10 23.49 -18.70
C LEU A 175 -17.28 24.80 -17.88
N PRO A 176 -16.61 25.91 -18.27
CA PRO A 176 -16.85 27.22 -17.66
C PRO A 176 -18.32 27.64 -17.79
N GLU A 177 -18.88 28.28 -16.78
CA GLU A 177 -20.24 28.85 -16.87
C GLU A 177 -20.42 29.86 -18.00
N ALA A 178 -19.34 30.57 -18.36
CA ALA A 178 -19.34 31.52 -19.48
C ALA A 178 -19.29 30.84 -20.86
N HIS A 179 -19.13 29.52 -20.93
CA HIS A 179 -19.06 28.81 -22.22
C HIS A 179 -20.44 28.82 -22.91
N PRO A 180 -20.52 29.01 -24.25
CA PRO A 180 -21.82 29.05 -24.94
C PRO A 180 -22.71 27.81 -24.72
N LEU A 181 -22.09 26.63 -24.63
CA LEU A 181 -22.80 25.38 -24.39
C LEU A 181 -23.32 25.24 -22.96
N ALA A 182 -22.85 26.05 -22.01
CA ALA A 182 -23.35 26.01 -20.63
C ALA A 182 -24.83 26.43 -20.49
N ALA A 183 -25.37 27.12 -21.48
CA ALA A 183 -26.79 27.50 -21.51
C ALA A 183 -27.73 26.34 -21.90
N LEU A 184 -27.19 25.23 -22.39
CA LEU A 184 -28.00 24.06 -22.78
C LEU A 184 -28.26 23.16 -21.58
N ASP A 185 -29.44 22.56 -21.51
CA ASP A 185 -29.79 21.58 -20.46
C ASP A 185 -29.06 20.23 -20.71
N GLU A 186 -28.83 19.87 -21.95
CA GLU A 186 -28.12 18.65 -22.38
C GLU A 186 -27.33 18.95 -23.66
N ILE A 187 -26.16 18.35 -23.81
CA ILE A 187 -25.24 18.61 -24.95
C ILE A 187 -25.07 17.30 -25.73
N ASP A 188 -25.06 17.40 -27.06
CA ASP A 188 -24.67 16.27 -27.90
C ASP A 188 -23.14 16.24 -28.07
N PHE A 189 -22.51 15.07 -27.91
CA PHE A 189 -21.06 14.95 -28.06
C PHE A 189 -20.56 15.39 -29.44
N ALA A 190 -21.40 15.29 -30.47
CA ALA A 190 -21.06 15.76 -31.80
C ALA A 190 -20.73 17.26 -31.82
N ASP A 191 -21.33 18.05 -30.96
CA ASP A 191 -21.09 19.50 -30.85
C ASP A 191 -19.72 19.83 -30.20
N LEU A 192 -19.06 18.81 -29.58
CA LEU A 192 -17.78 18.96 -28.91
C LEU A 192 -16.57 18.52 -29.72
N LEU A 193 -16.75 18.03 -30.94
CA LEU A 193 -15.67 17.43 -31.70
C LEU A 193 -14.53 18.40 -32.03
N ASP A 194 -14.82 19.69 -32.12
CA ASP A 194 -13.86 20.75 -32.39
C ASP A 194 -13.43 21.54 -31.13
N GLU A 195 -14.03 21.26 -29.97
CA GLU A 195 -13.65 21.87 -28.71
C GLU A 195 -12.29 21.34 -28.19
N PRO A 196 -11.48 22.19 -27.55
CA PRO A 196 -10.29 21.71 -26.83
C PRO A 196 -10.69 20.95 -25.57
N PHE A 197 -10.03 19.82 -25.33
CA PHE A 197 -10.26 18.97 -24.15
C PHE A 197 -9.10 19.04 -23.16
N LEU A 198 -9.42 19.05 -21.88
CA LEU A 198 -8.45 18.74 -20.84
C LEU A 198 -8.24 17.23 -20.81
N ALA A 199 -7.00 16.79 -20.82
CA ALA A 199 -6.65 15.38 -20.95
C ALA A 199 -5.81 14.90 -19.77
N LEU A 200 -6.00 13.66 -19.36
CA LEU A 200 -5.04 12.99 -18.48
C LEU A 200 -3.68 12.88 -19.17
N PRO A 201 -2.57 12.75 -18.43
CA PRO A 201 -1.25 12.54 -19.03
C PRO A 201 -1.22 11.28 -19.92
N PRO A 202 -0.29 11.17 -20.87
CA PRO A 202 -0.14 9.98 -21.72
C PRO A 202 0.08 8.68 -20.92
N SER A 203 0.68 8.76 -19.73
CA SER A 203 0.87 7.64 -18.80
C SER A 203 -0.44 6.99 -18.36
N ALA A 204 -1.56 7.70 -18.39
CA ALA A 204 -2.88 7.15 -18.08
C ALA A 204 -3.41 6.17 -19.14
N GLY A 205 -2.76 6.10 -20.31
CA GLY A 205 -3.05 5.09 -21.35
C GLY A 205 -4.53 5.00 -21.73
N PRO A 206 -5.16 3.79 -21.68
CA PRO A 206 -6.55 3.61 -22.09
C PRO A 206 -7.55 4.47 -21.31
N LEU A 207 -7.25 4.85 -20.08
CA LEU A 207 -8.11 5.72 -19.30
C LEU A 207 -8.14 7.16 -19.85
N ARG A 208 -6.99 7.65 -20.37
CA ARG A 208 -6.94 8.92 -21.12
C ARG A 208 -7.89 8.89 -22.32
N ASP A 209 -7.82 7.81 -23.12
CA ASP A 209 -8.65 7.64 -24.29
C ASP A 209 -10.15 7.60 -23.94
N HIS A 210 -10.49 6.95 -22.84
CA HIS A 210 -11.85 6.89 -22.30
C HIS A 210 -12.37 8.28 -21.93
N TRP A 211 -11.58 9.11 -21.21
CA TRP A 211 -12.00 10.46 -20.82
C TRP A 211 -11.98 11.46 -21.98
N LEU A 212 -11.27 11.17 -23.05
CA LEU A 212 -11.34 11.92 -24.32
C LEU A 212 -12.49 11.45 -25.22
N ALA A 213 -13.20 10.37 -24.85
CA ALA A 213 -14.26 9.72 -25.63
C ALA A 213 -13.80 9.38 -27.05
N LEU A 214 -12.61 8.79 -27.20
CA LEU A 214 -12.07 8.47 -28.54
C LEU A 214 -12.98 7.49 -29.30
N ASP A 215 -13.70 6.62 -28.58
CA ASP A 215 -14.71 5.70 -29.08
C ASP A 215 -15.90 6.41 -29.79
N ALA A 216 -16.24 7.62 -29.31
CA ALA A 216 -17.34 8.41 -29.88
C ALA A 216 -16.90 9.43 -30.94
N ARG A 217 -15.58 9.61 -31.17
CA ARG A 217 -15.03 10.59 -32.12
C ARG A 217 -14.93 10.07 -33.56
N GLY A 218 -15.17 8.78 -33.77
CA GLY A 218 -14.88 8.15 -35.05
C GLY A 218 -13.38 8.28 -35.39
N SER A 219 -13.07 8.90 -36.53
CA SER A 219 -11.66 9.13 -36.95
C SER A 219 -11.10 10.51 -36.59
N ARG A 220 -11.87 11.35 -35.87
CA ARG A 220 -11.44 12.70 -35.50
C ARG A 220 -10.55 12.67 -34.24
N PRO A 221 -9.31 13.22 -34.30
CA PRO A 221 -8.47 13.32 -33.12
C PRO A 221 -9.07 14.32 -32.10
N ALA A 222 -8.84 14.09 -30.81
CA ALA A 222 -9.16 15.08 -29.80
C ALA A 222 -8.16 16.25 -29.86
N ARG A 223 -8.68 17.48 -29.79
CA ARG A 223 -7.85 18.67 -29.61
C ARG A 223 -7.54 18.77 -28.13
N ILE A 224 -6.27 18.81 -27.75
CA ILE A 224 -5.84 18.90 -26.35
C ILE A 224 -5.55 20.36 -26.02
N GLY A 225 -6.27 20.93 -25.06
CA GLY A 225 -6.08 22.27 -24.57
C GLY A 225 -5.04 22.34 -23.45
N ALA A 226 -5.11 21.38 -22.50
CA ALA A 226 -4.11 21.21 -21.45
C ALA A 226 -4.07 19.77 -20.95
N GLU A 227 -2.97 19.38 -20.30
CA GLU A 227 -2.88 18.14 -19.52
C GLU A 227 -3.15 18.44 -18.06
N ILE A 228 -3.84 17.53 -17.38
CA ILE A 228 -4.26 17.63 -15.98
C ILE A 228 -3.98 16.31 -15.23
N ALA A 229 -3.56 16.39 -13.98
CA ALA A 229 -3.26 15.23 -13.14
C ALA A 229 -3.99 15.25 -11.78
N GLY A 230 -4.96 16.15 -11.60
CA GLY A 230 -5.73 16.28 -10.37
C GLY A 230 -6.97 17.16 -10.50
N ALA A 231 -7.82 17.16 -9.48
CA ALA A 231 -9.07 17.90 -9.50
C ALA A 231 -8.85 19.43 -9.47
N GLU A 232 -7.89 19.90 -8.70
CA GLU A 232 -7.55 21.33 -8.58
C GLU A 232 -7.02 21.87 -9.92
N GLU A 233 -6.11 21.15 -10.58
CA GLU A 233 -5.61 21.51 -11.91
C GLU A 233 -6.74 21.54 -12.94
N THR A 234 -7.68 20.59 -12.86
CA THR A 234 -8.84 20.52 -13.73
C THR A 234 -9.70 21.76 -13.58
N TYR A 235 -10.00 22.14 -12.34
CA TYR A 235 -10.81 23.31 -12.02
C TYR A 235 -10.15 24.60 -12.54
N GLU A 236 -8.88 24.82 -12.26
CA GLU A 236 -8.14 25.99 -12.73
C GLU A 236 -8.04 26.07 -14.27
N ALA A 237 -7.80 24.90 -14.91
CA ALA A 237 -7.75 24.84 -16.36
C ALA A 237 -9.11 25.13 -17.03
N LEU A 238 -10.21 24.70 -16.42
CA LEU A 238 -11.57 25.04 -16.86
C LEU A 238 -11.83 26.55 -16.74
N LEU A 239 -11.53 27.14 -15.58
CA LEU A 239 -11.69 28.61 -15.37
C LEU A 239 -10.85 29.43 -16.34
N ALA A 240 -9.64 28.97 -16.65
CA ALA A 240 -8.76 29.63 -17.61
C ALA A 240 -9.23 29.46 -19.07
N GLY A 241 -10.31 28.69 -19.33
CA GLY A 241 -10.83 28.47 -20.68
C GLY A 241 -9.91 27.62 -21.55
N LEU A 242 -9.03 26.79 -20.96
CA LEU A 242 -8.08 25.96 -21.70
C LEU A 242 -8.76 24.76 -22.39
N GLY A 243 -10.00 24.46 -22.01
CA GLY A 243 -10.78 23.40 -22.63
C GLY A 243 -11.96 22.96 -21.77
N VAL A 244 -12.61 21.89 -22.21
CA VAL A 244 -13.68 21.21 -21.49
C VAL A 244 -13.21 19.81 -21.08
N CYS A 245 -13.87 19.13 -20.15
CA CYS A 245 -13.54 17.75 -19.82
C CYS A 245 -14.77 16.91 -19.50
N LEU A 246 -14.62 15.60 -19.67
CA LEU A 246 -15.59 14.63 -19.21
C LEU A 246 -15.30 14.24 -17.76
N VAL A 247 -16.34 14.17 -16.95
CA VAL A 247 -16.28 13.72 -15.56
C VAL A 247 -17.37 12.69 -15.31
N ALA A 248 -17.13 11.75 -14.42
CA ALA A 248 -18.19 10.88 -13.93
C ALA A 248 -19.20 11.67 -13.10
N ALA A 249 -20.48 11.35 -13.16
CA ALA A 249 -21.53 12.05 -12.44
C ALA A 249 -21.27 12.19 -10.94
N GLY A 250 -20.76 11.14 -10.30
CA GLY A 250 -20.39 11.20 -8.89
C GLY A 250 -19.13 12.03 -8.58
N ASN A 251 -18.33 12.43 -9.58
CA ASN A 251 -17.19 13.35 -9.44
C ASN A 251 -17.56 14.81 -9.77
N ALA A 252 -18.78 15.05 -10.26
CA ALA A 252 -19.19 16.39 -10.69
C ALA A 252 -18.92 17.47 -9.61
N LEU A 253 -19.22 17.18 -8.34
CA LEU A 253 -18.98 18.08 -7.22
C LEU A 253 -17.51 18.43 -6.97
N LEU A 254 -16.56 17.66 -7.50
CA LEU A 254 -15.12 17.94 -7.33
C LEU A 254 -14.67 19.10 -8.25
N VAL A 255 -15.39 19.34 -9.33
CA VAL A 255 -15.04 20.36 -10.34
C VAL A 255 -16.13 21.43 -10.52
N SER A 256 -17.37 21.18 -10.07
CA SER A 256 -18.47 22.17 -10.11
C SER A 256 -18.36 23.11 -8.92
N LEU A 257 -17.33 23.95 -8.96
CA LEU A 257 -17.11 25.07 -8.05
C LEU A 257 -17.45 26.38 -8.78
N ASP A 258 -17.34 27.52 -8.08
CA ASP A 258 -17.70 28.84 -8.64
C ASP A 258 -17.10 29.07 -10.03
N GLY A 259 -17.94 29.36 -11.00
CA GLY A 259 -17.55 29.62 -12.40
C GLY A 259 -17.43 28.36 -13.28
N VAL A 260 -17.63 27.15 -12.74
CA VAL A 260 -17.63 25.89 -13.49
C VAL A 260 -18.95 25.15 -13.28
N THR A 261 -19.53 24.67 -14.36
CA THR A 261 -20.78 23.89 -14.34
C THR A 261 -20.60 22.54 -15.01
N THR A 262 -21.52 21.63 -14.76
CA THR A 262 -21.58 20.35 -15.48
C THR A 262 -22.92 20.22 -16.21
N ARG A 263 -22.91 19.54 -17.36
CA ARG A 263 -24.09 19.28 -18.17
C ARG A 263 -24.18 17.80 -18.56
N PRO A 264 -25.40 17.24 -18.60
CA PRO A 264 -25.65 15.94 -19.19
C PRO A 264 -25.13 15.89 -20.63
N LEU A 265 -24.62 14.72 -21.01
CA LEU A 265 -24.01 14.50 -22.31
C LEU A 265 -24.63 13.29 -22.99
N ARG A 266 -25.07 13.46 -24.26
CA ARG A 266 -25.51 12.36 -25.13
C ARG A 266 -24.41 11.93 -26.08
N GLY A 267 -24.54 10.72 -26.63
CA GLY A 267 -23.61 10.21 -27.67
C GLY A 267 -22.32 9.61 -27.11
N VAL A 268 -22.19 9.46 -25.78
CA VAL A 268 -21.06 8.79 -25.12
C VAL A 268 -21.56 7.72 -24.14
N GLY A 269 -20.81 6.63 -24.01
CA GLY A 269 -21.08 5.59 -23.01
C GLY A 269 -20.80 6.07 -21.58
N GLY A 270 -21.29 5.31 -20.60
CA GLY A 270 -20.99 5.55 -19.18
C GLY A 270 -19.55 5.18 -18.79
N SER A 271 -19.23 5.43 -17.54
CA SER A 271 -17.96 5.05 -16.92
C SER A 271 -18.19 4.03 -15.80
N ARG A 272 -17.28 3.08 -15.68
CA ARG A 272 -17.31 2.05 -14.63
C ARG A 272 -16.27 2.36 -13.56
N TYR A 273 -16.71 2.50 -12.34
CA TYR A 273 -15.85 2.62 -11.17
C TYR A 273 -15.75 1.27 -10.49
N ALA A 274 -14.55 0.84 -10.16
CA ALA A 274 -14.29 -0.52 -9.68
C ALA A 274 -13.34 -0.53 -8.48
N LEU A 275 -13.50 -1.52 -7.62
CA LEU A 275 -12.43 -1.96 -6.72
C LEU A 275 -11.60 -2.98 -7.49
N ALA A 276 -10.30 -2.73 -7.61
CA ALA A 276 -9.34 -3.58 -8.31
C ALA A 276 -8.22 -4.06 -7.38
N TRP A 277 -7.57 -5.16 -7.75
CA TRP A 277 -6.39 -5.73 -7.10
C TRP A 277 -5.50 -6.44 -8.12
N ARG A 278 -4.21 -6.64 -7.82
CA ARG A 278 -3.36 -7.48 -8.67
C ARG A 278 -3.90 -8.90 -8.65
N ARG A 279 -3.99 -9.55 -9.81
CA ARG A 279 -4.53 -10.91 -9.92
C ARG A 279 -3.77 -11.92 -9.05
N GLU A 280 -2.46 -11.76 -8.94
CA GLU A 280 -1.60 -12.58 -8.09
C GLU A 280 -1.91 -12.46 -6.58
N ASP A 281 -2.46 -11.32 -6.16
CA ASP A 281 -2.84 -11.04 -4.77
C ASP A 281 -4.30 -11.43 -4.44
N GLY A 282 -5.07 -11.88 -5.42
CA GLY A 282 -6.49 -12.17 -5.26
C GLY A 282 -6.82 -13.22 -4.19
N ASP A 283 -5.86 -14.11 -3.88
CA ASP A 283 -6.01 -15.14 -2.86
C ASP A 283 -5.52 -14.70 -1.46
N ARG A 284 -4.93 -13.53 -1.33
CA ARG A 284 -4.56 -12.96 -0.02
C ARG A 284 -5.82 -12.74 0.82
N PRO A 285 -5.86 -13.22 2.09
CA PRO A 285 -7.09 -13.20 2.90
C PRO A 285 -7.73 -11.81 3.02
N LEU A 286 -6.94 -10.75 3.30
CA LEU A 286 -7.47 -9.40 3.47
C LEU A 286 -7.95 -8.79 2.15
N VAL A 287 -7.28 -9.07 1.02
CA VAL A 287 -7.70 -8.62 -0.31
C VAL A 287 -9.05 -9.23 -0.67
N ARG A 288 -9.20 -10.54 -0.51
CA ARG A 288 -10.45 -11.26 -0.75
C ARG A 288 -11.57 -10.74 0.14
N ALA A 289 -11.30 -10.64 1.45
CA ALA A 289 -12.30 -10.17 2.42
C ALA A 289 -12.77 -8.74 2.14
N TYR A 290 -11.86 -7.84 1.73
CA TYR A 290 -12.22 -6.47 1.38
C TYR A 290 -13.04 -6.41 0.08
N ALA A 291 -12.68 -7.21 -0.92
CA ALA A 291 -13.44 -7.33 -2.16
C ALA A 291 -14.85 -7.92 -1.91
N ASP A 292 -14.98 -8.91 -1.01
CA ASP A 292 -16.27 -9.47 -0.60
C ASP A 292 -17.13 -8.44 0.14
N ALA A 293 -16.52 -7.69 1.08
CA ALA A 293 -17.21 -6.61 1.78
C ALA A 293 -17.71 -5.53 0.81
N CYS A 294 -16.91 -5.22 -0.22
CA CYS A 294 -17.27 -4.27 -1.25
C CYS A 294 -18.44 -4.78 -2.09
N ARG A 295 -18.39 -6.01 -2.61
CA ARG A 295 -19.49 -6.65 -3.35
C ARG A 295 -20.79 -6.67 -2.55
N ALA A 296 -20.72 -7.08 -1.30
CA ALA A 296 -21.88 -7.15 -0.41
C ALA A 296 -22.47 -5.77 -0.08
N THR A 297 -21.65 -4.71 -0.09
CA THR A 297 -22.12 -3.34 0.12
C THR A 297 -22.88 -2.83 -1.10
N VAL A 298 -22.35 -3.07 -2.30
CA VAL A 298 -22.97 -2.66 -3.57
C VAL A 298 -24.30 -3.41 -3.81
N ALA A 299 -24.34 -4.71 -3.51
CA ALA A 299 -25.57 -5.52 -3.67
C ALA A 299 -26.69 -5.13 -2.69
N GLY A 300 -26.40 -4.40 -1.63
CA GLY A 300 -27.37 -3.96 -0.60
C GLY A 300 -27.82 -2.51 -0.76
N GLN A 301 -27.35 -1.79 -1.79
CA GLN A 301 -27.81 -0.45 -2.17
C GLN A 301 -28.87 -0.52 -3.28
#